data_71f7dc598ca05eb37ff001219bdc777d
#
_entry.id   71f7dc598ca05eb37ff001219bdc777d
#
_cell.length_a   1.000
_cell.length_b   1.000
_cell.length_c   1.000
_cell.angle_alpha   90.00
_cell.angle_beta   90.00
_cell.angle_gamma   90.00
#
_symmetry.space_group_name_H-M   'P 1'
#
loop_
_entity.id
_entity.type
_entity.pdbx_description
1 polymer ?
#
loop_
_entity_poly.entity_id
_entity_poly.type
_entity_poly.pdbx_seq_one_letter_code
_entity_poly.pdbx_strand_id
1 'polypeptide(L)'
;MKRGMLRVCFCVMAAMAMIGFPNRVLAAEAVYEETAEQAADRIKQLEARLAALEENRWRDRIAIHGVLAGAYQYEDPSGPADAESVGRGAVAFEPEIAITLTEQDKVFFKFGFPAGNGLNGTTNLVVSPWAANLEGDVKNINGRDRDYLLTAWYKHTFALGEEHRLGFTGGIIDATDYLDQNAYANDEYTQFMNAALVNGPNGFAPSYDIGGAAEWERGALYANGVVMNIGENDAGYNYNFYGVEIGYRLTTGLGQGTCRIIYEGGDNAFLNPDGTTLEDRTIVFLSVDQQLGKIVGVWMRLGWGDGDAAVDATNLYSGGIDIGGGPWGRGDDNIGIGYAFFDGGNTGLQRVKVAEAYYRLAMNDWFALTADVQYQDNTYEYVEDGTDIDAWTWGMRAVVEF
;
A
#
# COMPACT_ATOMS: atom_id res chain seq x y z
N MET A 1 44.74 -24.56 -11.50
CA MET A 1 45.58 -23.84 -12.47
C MET A 1 46.34 -22.63 -11.93
N LYS A 2 46.44 -22.40 -10.61
CA LYS A 2 47.14 -21.21 -10.02
C LYS A 2 48.48 -21.54 -9.33
N ARG A 3 48.98 -22.76 -9.37
CA ARG A 3 50.29 -23.14 -8.77
C ARG A 3 51.42 -23.34 -9.78
N GLY A 4 51.14 -23.27 -11.10
CA GLY A 4 52.17 -23.42 -12.17
C GLY A 4 52.87 -22.13 -12.59
N MET A 5 52.18 -20.97 -12.41
CA MET A 5 52.68 -19.70 -12.87
C MET A 5 53.72 -19.02 -11.93
N LEU A 6 53.75 -19.45 -10.65
CA LEU A 6 54.67 -18.88 -9.66
C LEU A 6 56.08 -19.53 -9.74
N ARG A 7 56.21 -20.72 -10.33
CA ARG A 7 57.49 -21.41 -10.46
C ARG A 7 58.29 -20.99 -11.70
N VAL A 8 57.62 -20.44 -12.72
CA VAL A 8 58.31 -19.95 -13.95
C VAL A 8 58.96 -18.60 -13.73
N CYS A 9 58.38 -17.74 -12.89
CA CYS A 9 59.01 -16.45 -12.54
C CYS A 9 60.28 -16.56 -11.69
N PHE A 10 60.41 -17.65 -10.86
CA PHE A 10 61.59 -17.82 -10.02
C PHE A 10 62.83 -18.35 -10.80
N CYS A 11 62.64 -19.12 -11.87
CA CYS A 11 63.72 -19.62 -12.70
C CYS A 11 64.30 -18.58 -13.69
N VAL A 12 63.53 -17.57 -14.07
CA VAL A 12 64.03 -16.49 -14.96
C VAL A 12 64.87 -15.49 -14.19
N MET A 13 64.58 -15.25 -12.90
CA MET A 13 65.40 -14.37 -12.05
C MET A 13 66.74 -14.99 -11.60
N ALA A 14 66.85 -16.29 -11.48
CA ALA A 14 68.10 -16.96 -11.14
C ALA A 14 69.12 -17.02 -12.30
N ALA A 15 68.66 -16.92 -13.56
CA ALA A 15 69.54 -16.89 -14.74
C ALA A 15 70.15 -15.52 -15.05
N MET A 16 69.59 -14.43 -14.54
CA MET A 16 70.13 -13.04 -14.73
C MET A 16 71.13 -12.63 -13.65
N ALA A 17 71.30 -13.39 -12.59
CA ALA A 17 72.24 -13.06 -11.50
C ALA A 17 73.73 -13.45 -11.77
N MET A 18 74.05 -14.03 -12.95
CA MET A 18 75.41 -14.47 -13.28
C MET A 18 76.15 -13.60 -14.33
N ILE A 19 75.57 -12.43 -14.72
CA ILE A 19 76.28 -11.52 -15.62
C ILE A 19 76.42 -10.18 -14.87
N GLY A 20 77.63 -9.93 -14.38
CA GLY A 20 78.05 -8.88 -13.48
C GLY A 20 77.65 -7.47 -13.86
N PHE A 21 76.68 -6.92 -13.13
CA PHE A 21 76.45 -5.47 -13.00
C PHE A 21 76.01 -5.15 -11.55
N PRO A 22 76.99 -4.75 -10.68
CA PRO A 22 76.69 -4.47 -9.28
C PRO A 22 75.80 -3.19 -9.04
N ASN A 23 75.68 -2.33 -10.04
CA ASN A 23 74.91 -1.09 -9.85
C ASN A 23 73.39 -1.14 -10.21
N ARG A 24 72.91 -2.24 -10.76
CA ARG A 24 71.45 -2.39 -11.05
C ARG A 24 70.66 -3.05 -9.92
N VAL A 25 71.31 -3.78 -9.02
CA VAL A 25 70.69 -4.44 -7.88
C VAL A 25 70.25 -3.40 -6.83
N LEU A 26 71.08 -2.39 -6.57
CA LEU A 26 70.76 -1.29 -5.62
C LEU A 26 69.61 -0.40 -6.13
N ALA A 27 69.53 -0.16 -7.45
CA ALA A 27 68.39 0.57 -8.03
C ALA A 27 67.08 -0.23 -8.03
N ALA A 28 67.19 -1.58 -8.11
CA ALA A 28 66.01 -2.46 -8.04
C ALA A 28 65.48 -2.58 -6.60
N GLU A 29 66.36 -2.62 -5.58
CA GLU A 29 65.97 -2.61 -4.16
C GLU A 29 65.31 -1.27 -3.76
N ALA A 30 65.86 -0.10 -4.17
CA ALA A 30 65.27 1.18 -3.88
C ALA A 30 63.92 1.40 -4.58
N VAL A 31 63.74 0.90 -5.82
CA VAL A 31 62.47 0.93 -6.54
C VAL A 31 61.45 -0.04 -5.90
N TYR A 32 61.91 -1.15 -5.31
CA TYR A 32 61.05 -2.13 -4.65
C TYR A 32 60.59 -1.65 -3.26
N GLU A 33 61.46 -0.94 -2.51
CA GLU A 33 61.07 -0.32 -1.23
C GLU A 33 60.08 0.84 -1.45
N GLU A 34 60.34 1.71 -2.43
CA GLU A 34 59.46 2.83 -2.76
C GLU A 34 58.08 2.33 -3.26
N THR A 35 58.05 1.29 -4.06
CA THR A 35 56.77 0.66 -4.52
C THR A 35 56.03 -0.10 -3.41
N ALA A 36 56.74 -0.68 -2.43
CA ALA A 36 56.10 -1.37 -1.30
C ALA A 36 55.45 -0.38 -0.32
N GLU A 37 56.10 0.75 -0.05
CA GLU A 37 55.56 1.82 0.79
C GLU A 37 54.34 2.49 0.12
N GLN A 38 54.44 2.78 -1.18
CA GLN A 38 53.30 3.29 -1.97
C GLN A 38 52.14 2.29 -2.03
N ALA A 39 52.41 0.96 -2.13
CA ALA A 39 51.40 -0.07 -2.10
C ALA A 39 50.75 -0.17 -0.71
N ALA A 40 51.51 -0.03 0.38
CA ALA A 40 50.99 -0.05 1.75
C ALA A 40 50.08 1.18 2.02
N ASP A 41 50.49 2.37 1.57
CA ASP A 41 49.66 3.57 1.65
C ASP A 41 48.36 3.46 0.82
N ARG A 42 48.46 2.84 -0.34
CA ARG A 42 47.29 2.61 -1.20
C ARG A 42 46.32 1.58 -0.60
N ILE A 43 46.85 0.53 0.06
CA ILE A 43 46.04 -0.44 0.82
C ILE A 43 45.34 0.29 1.96
N LYS A 44 46.04 1.10 2.74
CA LYS A 44 45.46 1.88 3.84
C LYS A 44 44.39 2.88 3.36
N GLN A 45 44.59 3.51 2.21
CA GLN A 45 43.57 4.37 1.58
C GLN A 45 42.36 3.56 1.09
N LEU A 46 42.56 2.36 0.54
CA LEU A 46 41.51 1.48 0.11
C LEU A 46 40.71 0.91 1.30
N GLU A 47 41.39 0.56 2.39
CA GLU A 47 40.78 0.13 3.65
C GLU A 47 39.94 1.26 4.26
N ALA A 48 40.47 2.49 4.29
CA ALA A 48 39.74 3.66 4.77
C ALA A 48 38.48 3.98 3.90
N ARG A 49 38.63 3.84 2.57
CA ARG A 49 37.51 4.00 1.63
C ARG A 49 36.49 2.88 1.77
N LEU A 50 36.95 1.64 2.02
CA LEU A 50 36.08 0.50 2.27
C LEU A 50 35.30 0.69 3.59
N ALA A 51 35.98 1.13 4.66
CA ALA A 51 35.34 1.45 5.93
C ALA A 51 34.32 2.60 5.79
N ALA A 52 34.63 3.64 5.03
CA ALA A 52 33.72 4.73 4.74
C ALA A 52 32.50 4.29 3.88
N LEU A 53 32.72 3.36 2.95
CA LEU A 53 31.65 2.73 2.16
C LEU A 53 30.79 1.79 3.03
N GLU A 54 31.40 1.07 3.96
CA GLU A 54 30.67 0.22 4.92
C GLU A 54 29.87 1.05 5.93
N GLU A 55 30.38 2.21 6.37
CA GLU A 55 29.67 3.16 7.22
C GLU A 55 28.49 3.82 6.46
N ASN A 56 28.63 4.13 5.18
CA ASN A 56 27.55 4.61 4.33
C ASN A 56 26.50 3.52 3.99
N ARG A 57 26.84 2.24 4.07
CA ARG A 57 25.89 1.14 3.80
C ARG A 57 24.66 1.14 4.70
N TRP A 58 24.74 1.68 5.92
CA TRP A 58 23.59 1.81 6.81
C TRP A 58 22.60 2.87 6.30
N ARG A 59 23.09 3.96 5.70
CA ARG A 59 22.22 4.99 5.12
C ARG A 59 21.49 4.49 3.89
N ASP A 60 22.14 3.68 3.06
CA ASP A 60 21.53 3.08 1.87
C ASP A 60 20.49 1.99 2.20
N ARG A 61 20.48 1.51 3.46
CA ARG A 61 19.53 0.50 3.94
C ARG A 61 18.26 1.08 4.53
N ILE A 62 18.25 2.35 4.85
CA ILE A 62 17.09 3.03 5.46
C ILE A 62 16.50 3.95 4.39
N ALA A 63 15.26 3.66 4.01
CA ALA A 63 14.45 4.55 3.19
C ALA A 63 13.37 5.18 4.07
N ILE A 64 13.20 6.48 3.93
CA ILE A 64 12.13 7.24 4.58
C ILE A 64 11.26 7.77 3.46
N HIS A 65 10.01 7.42 3.51
CA HIS A 65 8.96 7.85 2.60
C HIS A 65 7.78 8.38 3.40
N GLY A 66 6.79 8.87 2.73
CA GLY A 66 5.55 9.21 3.38
C GLY A 66 4.66 10.10 2.53
N VAL A 67 3.45 10.29 3.04
CA VAL A 67 2.45 11.17 2.45
C VAL A 67 2.05 12.23 3.48
N LEU A 68 1.95 13.48 3.02
CA LEU A 68 1.25 14.56 3.72
C LEU A 68 0.11 15.01 2.81
N ALA A 69 -1.11 14.74 3.21
CA ALA A 69 -2.30 15.10 2.48
C ALA A 69 -3.19 16.02 3.31
N GLY A 70 -3.73 17.05 2.69
CA GLY A 70 -4.77 17.90 3.27
C GLY A 70 -5.96 17.97 2.32
N ALA A 71 -7.18 17.78 2.83
CA ALA A 71 -8.38 17.93 2.06
C ALA A 71 -9.37 18.88 2.74
N TYR A 72 -10.14 19.57 1.93
CA TYR A 72 -11.35 20.26 2.34
C TYR A 72 -12.50 19.78 1.47
N GLN A 73 -13.56 19.31 2.12
CA GLN A 73 -14.77 18.83 1.47
C GLN A 73 -15.99 19.63 1.97
N TYR A 74 -16.92 19.89 1.05
CA TYR A 74 -18.21 20.52 1.33
C TYR A 74 -19.31 19.60 0.82
N GLU A 75 -20.22 19.22 1.72
CA GLU A 75 -21.39 18.39 1.43
C GLU A 75 -22.65 19.23 1.44
N ASP A 76 -23.50 18.99 0.43
CA ASP A 76 -24.81 19.58 0.26
C ASP A 76 -25.86 18.46 0.15
N PRO A 77 -26.49 18.08 1.28
CA PRO A 77 -27.43 16.99 1.31
C PRO A 77 -28.82 17.42 0.83
N SER A 78 -29.54 16.44 0.26
CA SER A 78 -30.97 16.51 -0.02
C SER A 78 -31.64 15.34 0.73
N GLY A 79 -32.77 15.57 1.37
CA GLY A 79 -33.45 14.52 2.13
C GLY A 79 -34.20 15.09 3.33
N PRO A 80 -33.98 14.57 4.56
CA PRO A 80 -34.68 15.04 5.74
C PRO A 80 -34.56 16.54 5.95
N ALA A 81 -35.61 17.15 6.48
CA ALA A 81 -35.72 18.62 6.62
C ALA A 81 -34.67 19.26 7.56
N ASP A 82 -33.96 18.43 8.33
CA ASP A 82 -32.90 18.81 9.24
C ASP A 82 -31.48 18.55 8.70
N ALA A 83 -31.36 18.02 7.46
CA ALA A 83 -30.07 17.85 6.80
C ALA A 83 -29.49 19.23 6.41
N GLU A 84 -28.36 19.56 7.01
CA GLU A 84 -27.67 20.85 6.76
C GLU A 84 -26.38 20.62 5.97
N SER A 85 -26.09 21.54 5.05
CA SER A 85 -24.83 21.56 4.34
C SER A 85 -23.66 21.79 5.30
N VAL A 86 -22.58 21.04 5.13
CA VAL A 86 -21.42 21.10 6.01
C VAL A 86 -20.11 21.10 5.24
N GLY A 87 -19.17 21.92 5.69
CA GLY A 87 -17.81 21.94 5.13
C GLY A 87 -16.79 21.64 6.22
N ARG A 88 -15.86 20.72 5.95
CA ARG A 88 -14.80 20.31 6.88
C ARG A 88 -13.48 20.07 6.15
N GLY A 89 -12.39 20.32 6.87
CA GLY A 89 -11.07 19.97 6.44
C GLY A 89 -10.44 18.94 7.36
N ALA A 90 -9.52 18.18 6.82
CA ALA A 90 -8.66 17.27 7.57
C ALA A 90 -7.27 17.22 6.93
N VAL A 91 -6.29 16.79 7.71
CA VAL A 91 -4.92 16.55 7.28
C VAL A 91 -4.53 15.15 7.74
N ALA A 92 -3.94 14.37 6.84
CA ALA A 92 -3.28 13.11 7.17
C ALA A 92 -1.78 13.25 6.89
N PHE A 93 -0.96 12.78 7.83
CA PHE A 93 0.49 12.70 7.67
C PHE A 93 0.97 11.31 8.05
N GLU A 94 1.46 10.55 7.07
CA GLU A 94 1.87 9.16 7.22
C GLU A 94 3.33 8.97 6.81
N PRO A 95 4.29 9.16 7.74
CA PRO A 95 5.68 8.83 7.49
C PRO A 95 5.91 7.31 7.61
N GLU A 96 6.77 6.81 6.73
CA GLU A 96 7.16 5.42 6.61
C GLU A 96 8.67 5.26 6.73
N ILE A 97 9.13 4.22 7.41
CA ILE A 97 10.54 3.86 7.53
C ILE A 97 10.70 2.40 7.09
N ALA A 98 11.43 2.20 6.01
CA ALA A 98 11.81 0.88 5.51
C ALA A 98 13.29 0.63 5.78
N ILE A 99 13.62 -0.49 6.43
CA ILE A 99 14.98 -0.90 6.74
C ILE A 99 15.27 -2.23 6.04
N THR A 100 16.15 -2.20 5.03
CA THR A 100 16.61 -3.40 4.34
C THR A 100 17.81 -3.99 5.09
N LEU A 101 17.60 -5.03 5.89
CA LEU A 101 18.67 -5.68 6.66
C LEU A 101 19.58 -6.50 5.76
N THR A 102 18.98 -7.31 4.88
CA THR A 102 19.65 -8.10 3.83
C THR A 102 18.81 -8.01 2.54
N GLU A 103 19.23 -8.68 1.47
CA GLU A 103 18.42 -8.80 0.24
C GLU A 103 17.09 -9.56 0.46
N GLN A 104 16.99 -10.32 1.55
CA GLN A 104 15.86 -11.17 1.90
C GLN A 104 15.05 -10.62 3.08
N ASP A 105 15.63 -9.72 3.88
CA ASP A 105 15.10 -9.32 5.19
C ASP A 105 14.78 -7.82 5.20
N LYS A 106 13.54 -7.49 5.52
CA LYS A 106 13.04 -6.11 5.62
C LYS A 106 12.29 -5.89 6.94
N VAL A 107 12.51 -4.75 7.56
CA VAL A 107 11.70 -4.21 8.65
C VAL A 107 11.02 -2.95 8.16
N PHE A 108 9.78 -2.74 8.56
CA PHE A 108 8.99 -1.60 8.13
C PHE A 108 8.17 -1.04 9.29
N PHE A 109 8.04 0.27 9.30
CA PHE A 109 7.19 1.02 10.22
C PHE A 109 6.41 2.07 9.45
N LYS A 110 5.12 2.21 9.76
CA LYS A 110 4.23 3.27 9.29
C LYS A 110 3.58 3.93 10.50
N PHE A 111 3.55 5.25 10.49
CA PHE A 111 2.90 6.06 11.52
C PHE A 111 1.82 6.93 10.89
N GLY A 112 0.76 7.24 11.64
CA GLY A 112 -0.27 8.18 11.23
C GLY A 112 -0.39 9.34 12.20
N PHE A 113 -0.23 10.57 11.74
CA PHE A 113 -0.36 11.81 12.53
C PHE A 113 -1.37 12.75 11.88
N PRO A 114 -2.67 12.44 11.89
CA PRO A 114 -3.69 13.27 11.29
C PRO A 114 -4.10 14.44 12.19
N ALA A 115 -4.87 15.36 11.60
CA ALA A 115 -5.58 16.40 12.32
C ALA A 115 -7.00 16.57 11.75
N GLY A 116 -8.01 16.32 12.58
CA GLY A 116 -9.42 16.35 12.21
C GLY A 116 -9.92 15.09 11.52
N ASN A 117 -11.24 14.99 11.40
CA ASN A 117 -11.93 13.85 10.77
C ASN A 117 -12.63 14.23 9.45
N GLY A 118 -12.41 15.45 8.95
CA GLY A 118 -13.11 15.91 7.74
C GLY A 118 -14.63 15.81 7.87
N LEU A 119 -15.27 15.24 6.87
CA LEU A 119 -16.71 14.94 6.89
C LEU A 119 -17.06 13.64 7.62
N ASN A 120 -16.07 12.78 7.93
CA ASN A 120 -16.33 11.52 8.59
C ASN A 120 -16.97 11.74 9.97
N GLY A 121 -18.10 11.07 10.22
CA GLY A 121 -18.88 11.21 11.44
C GLY A 121 -19.64 12.54 11.59
N THR A 122 -19.67 13.40 10.57
CA THR A 122 -20.46 14.66 10.56
C THR A 122 -21.60 14.63 9.58
N THR A 123 -21.72 13.59 8.77
CA THR A 123 -22.73 13.39 7.75
C THR A 123 -23.64 12.23 8.09
N ASN A 124 -24.82 12.18 7.49
CA ASN A 124 -25.70 11.01 7.56
C ASN A 124 -25.43 10.00 6.43
N LEU A 125 -24.32 10.18 5.70
CA LEU A 125 -23.92 9.26 4.64
C LEU A 125 -23.27 8.01 5.24
N VAL A 126 -23.61 6.85 4.70
CA VAL A 126 -23.11 5.55 5.18
C VAL A 126 -21.63 5.37 4.85
N VAL A 127 -21.18 5.87 3.69
CA VAL A 127 -19.80 5.70 3.24
C VAL A 127 -19.02 7.00 3.39
N SER A 128 -17.82 6.87 3.94
CA SER A 128 -16.92 8.00 4.15
C SER A 128 -16.55 8.69 2.83
N PRO A 129 -16.71 10.02 2.72
CA PRO A 129 -16.29 10.77 1.55
C PRO A 129 -14.78 10.87 1.35
N TRP A 130 -13.97 10.53 2.37
CA TRP A 130 -12.52 10.39 2.26
C TRP A 130 -12.02 9.24 3.14
N ALA A 131 -11.43 8.22 2.49
CA ALA A 131 -11.00 6.98 3.12
C ALA A 131 -9.62 7.06 3.83
N ALA A 132 -9.02 8.26 3.91
CA ALA A 132 -7.72 8.44 4.56
C ALA A 132 -7.78 8.14 6.06
N ASN A 133 -6.64 7.73 6.62
CA ASN A 133 -6.48 7.53 8.06
C ASN A 133 -6.58 8.86 8.81
N LEU A 134 -7.74 9.18 9.31
CA LEU A 134 -8.03 10.41 10.01
C LEU A 134 -7.92 10.23 11.54
N GLU A 135 -8.19 11.30 12.31
CA GLU A 135 -7.92 11.31 13.76
C GLU A 135 -8.66 10.21 14.52
N GLY A 136 -9.87 9.83 14.08
CA GLY A 136 -10.63 8.73 14.65
C GLY A 136 -10.00 7.35 14.41
N ASP A 137 -9.33 7.18 13.27
CA ASP A 137 -8.81 5.88 12.83
C ASP A 137 -7.46 5.52 13.50
N VAL A 138 -6.72 6.54 13.97
CA VAL A 138 -5.34 6.36 14.47
C VAL A 138 -5.21 6.43 16.01
N LYS A 139 -6.34 6.58 16.72
CA LYS A 139 -6.40 6.59 18.18
C LYS A 139 -7.08 5.35 18.71
N ASN A 140 -6.51 4.77 19.78
CA ASN A 140 -6.98 3.52 20.37
C ASN A 140 -7.25 2.44 19.31
N ILE A 141 -6.32 2.28 18.37
CA ILE A 141 -6.47 1.44 17.20
C ILE A 141 -6.92 0.03 17.61
N ASN A 142 -8.09 -0.39 17.12
CA ASN A 142 -8.73 -1.68 17.40
C ASN A 142 -8.85 -1.99 18.91
N GLY A 143 -9.09 -0.98 19.75
CA GLY A 143 -9.23 -1.16 21.20
C GLY A 143 -7.94 -1.55 21.93
N ARG A 144 -6.76 -1.35 21.32
CA ARG A 144 -5.47 -1.79 21.86
C ARG A 144 -4.76 -0.75 22.72
N ASP A 145 -5.38 0.39 23.06
CA ASP A 145 -4.73 1.53 23.73
C ASP A 145 -3.44 1.97 22.98
N ARG A 146 -3.42 1.82 21.68
CA ARG A 146 -2.30 2.15 20.81
C ARG A 146 -2.67 3.29 19.87
N ASP A 147 -1.88 4.35 19.90
CA ASP A 147 -2.04 5.52 19.06
C ASP A 147 -0.90 5.63 18.03
N TYR A 148 -1.19 6.16 16.86
CA TYR A 148 -0.26 6.65 15.82
C TYR A 148 0.69 5.61 15.19
N LEU A 149 0.93 4.46 15.78
CA LEU A 149 1.71 3.38 15.17
C LEU A 149 0.75 2.51 14.35
N LEU A 150 0.73 2.71 13.04
CA LEU A 150 -0.15 1.97 12.13
C LEU A 150 0.40 0.56 11.90
N THR A 151 1.59 0.43 11.29
CA THR A 151 2.21 -0.87 11.07
C THR A 151 3.63 -0.94 11.62
N ALA A 152 4.05 -2.14 12.04
CA ALA A 152 5.40 -2.45 12.47
C ALA A 152 5.65 -3.93 12.24
N TRP A 153 6.39 -4.29 11.19
CA TRP A 153 6.55 -5.68 10.83
C TRP A 153 7.97 -6.01 10.32
N TYR A 154 8.27 -7.31 10.39
CA TYR A 154 9.44 -7.93 9.75
C TYR A 154 8.98 -8.87 8.64
N LYS A 155 9.69 -8.85 7.52
CA LYS A 155 9.46 -9.74 6.37
C LYS A 155 10.74 -10.45 6.00
N HIS A 156 10.63 -11.78 5.78
CA HIS A 156 11.67 -12.59 5.14
C HIS A 156 11.18 -13.15 3.81
N THR A 157 12.00 -13.07 2.77
CA THR A 157 11.68 -13.56 1.42
C THR A 157 12.65 -14.64 0.99
N PHE A 158 12.14 -15.83 0.69
CA PHE A 158 12.89 -16.94 0.11
C PHE A 158 12.83 -16.85 -1.42
N ALA A 159 13.98 -16.81 -2.08
CA ALA A 159 14.10 -17.00 -3.52
C ALA A 159 14.23 -18.51 -3.80
N LEU A 160 13.19 -19.11 -4.37
CA LEU A 160 13.12 -20.55 -4.64
C LEU A 160 13.49 -20.87 -6.11
N GLY A 161 14.25 -19.99 -6.75
CA GLY A 161 14.65 -20.03 -8.16
C GLY A 161 14.43 -18.68 -8.83
N GLU A 162 14.54 -18.60 -10.17
CA GLU A 162 14.47 -17.32 -10.89
C GLU A 162 13.06 -16.73 -10.90
N GLU A 163 12.02 -17.56 -10.91
CA GLU A 163 10.61 -17.14 -11.03
C GLU A 163 9.77 -17.41 -9.77
N HIS A 164 10.34 -18.02 -8.73
CA HIS A 164 9.60 -18.38 -7.53
C HIS A 164 10.07 -17.59 -6.33
N ARG A 165 9.13 -16.94 -5.67
CA ARG A 165 9.35 -16.22 -4.40
C ARG A 165 8.32 -16.64 -3.38
N LEU A 166 8.74 -16.72 -2.13
CA LEU A 166 7.88 -16.97 -0.99
C LEU A 166 8.27 -15.99 0.13
N GLY A 167 7.36 -15.08 0.48
CA GLY A 167 7.55 -14.11 1.55
C GLY A 167 6.73 -14.47 2.77
N PHE A 168 7.26 -14.20 3.96
CA PHE A 168 6.52 -14.27 5.22
C PHE A 168 6.73 -12.96 5.98
N THR A 169 5.62 -12.36 6.39
CA THR A 169 5.59 -11.15 7.19
C THR A 169 4.94 -11.43 8.53
N GLY A 170 5.44 -10.82 9.60
CA GLY A 170 4.83 -10.92 10.93
C GLY A 170 5.04 -9.64 11.73
N GLY A 171 4.01 -9.24 12.47
CA GLY A 171 4.03 -8.01 13.28
C GLY A 171 2.66 -7.35 13.38
N ILE A 172 2.64 -6.03 13.39
CA ILE A 172 1.45 -5.22 13.22
C ILE A 172 1.34 -4.92 11.73
N ILE A 173 0.32 -5.46 11.09
CA ILE A 173 0.12 -5.39 9.63
C ILE A 173 -1.21 -4.75 9.29
N ASP A 174 -1.36 -4.40 8.03
CA ASP A 174 -2.61 -4.01 7.40
C ASP A 174 -3.00 -5.10 6.39
N ALA A 175 -4.21 -5.63 6.46
CA ALA A 175 -4.64 -6.66 5.51
C ALA A 175 -4.75 -6.11 4.09
N THR A 176 -5.06 -4.83 3.94
CA THR A 176 -5.19 -4.17 2.64
C THR A 176 -3.85 -4.02 1.91
N ASP A 177 -2.70 -4.10 2.61
CA ASP A 177 -1.37 -4.16 1.98
C ASP A 177 -1.15 -5.45 1.16
N TYR A 178 -1.95 -6.50 1.42
CA TYR A 178 -1.82 -7.84 0.82
C TYR A 178 -3.02 -8.23 -0.04
N LEU A 179 -4.18 -7.61 0.19
CA LEU A 179 -5.44 -7.95 -0.47
C LEU A 179 -5.94 -6.76 -1.30
N ASP A 180 -6.49 -7.05 -2.49
CA ASP A 180 -7.14 -6.09 -3.39
C ASP A 180 -6.27 -4.88 -3.80
N GLN A 181 -5.02 -5.11 -4.12
CA GLN A 181 -4.12 -4.09 -4.68
C GLN A 181 -4.51 -3.73 -6.13
N ASN A 182 -5.64 -3.02 -6.30
CA ASN A 182 -6.14 -2.58 -7.60
C ASN A 182 -5.33 -1.38 -8.12
N ALA A 183 -4.89 -1.41 -9.37
CA ALA A 183 -3.99 -0.39 -9.91
C ALA A 183 -4.61 1.02 -10.04
N TYR A 184 -5.94 1.14 -10.07
CA TYR A 184 -6.65 2.40 -10.36
C TYR A 184 -7.62 2.83 -9.27
N ALA A 185 -7.84 2.00 -8.25
CA ALA A 185 -8.84 2.23 -7.24
C ALA A 185 -8.44 1.60 -5.90
N ASN A 186 -7.32 2.06 -5.34
CA ASN A 186 -6.76 1.52 -4.10
C ASN A 186 -6.05 2.57 -3.22
N ASP A 187 -5.91 3.80 -3.67
CA ASP A 187 -5.14 4.83 -2.98
C ASP A 187 -5.99 6.09 -2.79
N GLU A 188 -6.40 6.35 -1.55
CA GLU A 188 -7.22 7.48 -1.14
C GLU A 188 -6.47 8.83 -1.16
N TYR A 189 -5.16 8.82 -1.38
CA TYR A 189 -4.34 10.03 -1.47
C TYR A 189 -4.14 10.48 -2.91
N THR A 190 -4.01 9.56 -3.85
CA THR A 190 -3.68 9.89 -5.23
C THR A 190 -4.76 9.53 -6.25
N GLN A 191 -5.71 8.66 -5.86
CA GLN A 191 -6.82 8.20 -6.70
C GLN A 191 -8.16 8.69 -6.14
N PHE A 192 -9.18 7.81 -6.07
CA PHE A 192 -10.49 8.14 -5.50
C PHE A 192 -10.38 8.51 -4.01
N MET A 193 -11.24 9.41 -3.54
CA MET A 193 -11.33 9.77 -2.12
C MET A 193 -12.35 8.91 -1.38
N ASN A 194 -13.50 8.64 -2.02
CA ASN A 194 -14.61 7.94 -1.38
C ASN A 194 -14.28 6.48 -1.08
N ALA A 195 -14.54 6.03 0.14
CA ALA A 195 -14.27 4.68 0.60
C ALA A 195 -14.98 3.59 -0.22
N ALA A 196 -16.09 3.90 -0.90
CA ALA A 196 -16.77 2.98 -1.82
C ALA A 196 -15.93 2.59 -3.04
N LEU A 197 -14.90 3.37 -3.37
CA LEU A 197 -14.11 3.22 -4.60
C LEU A 197 -12.64 2.88 -4.34
N VAL A 198 -12.15 3.07 -3.12
CA VAL A 198 -10.76 2.77 -2.74
C VAL A 198 -10.60 1.28 -2.48
N ASN A 199 -11.45 0.71 -1.64
CA ASN A 199 -11.53 -0.71 -1.32
C ASN A 199 -12.96 -1.20 -1.53
N GLY A 200 -13.23 -2.49 -1.32
CA GLY A 200 -14.57 -3.02 -1.37
C GLY A 200 -15.37 -2.65 -0.11
N PRO A 201 -16.40 -1.80 -0.15
CA PRO A 201 -17.13 -1.35 1.04
C PRO A 201 -17.97 -2.45 1.71
N ASN A 202 -18.23 -3.58 1.03
CA ASN A 202 -18.83 -4.77 1.62
C ASN A 202 -17.78 -5.74 2.21
N GLY A 203 -16.48 -5.48 1.99
CA GLY A 203 -15.37 -6.15 2.65
C GLY A 203 -15.20 -5.67 4.09
N PHE A 204 -14.32 -6.35 4.81
CA PHE A 204 -13.96 -6.00 6.18
C PHE A 204 -12.50 -6.33 6.51
N ALA A 205 -11.62 -6.23 5.48
CA ALA A 205 -10.19 -6.37 5.67
C ALA A 205 -9.69 -5.39 6.73
N PRO A 206 -9.19 -5.88 7.89
CA PRO A 206 -8.83 -5.02 9.00
C PRO A 206 -7.47 -4.38 8.78
N SER A 207 -7.33 -3.16 9.27
CA SER A 207 -6.06 -2.43 9.30
C SER A 207 -5.42 -2.49 10.69
N TYR A 208 -4.09 -2.48 10.71
CA TYR A 208 -3.25 -2.10 11.84
C TYR A 208 -3.38 -2.99 13.10
N ASP A 209 -3.36 -4.32 12.95
CA ASP A 209 -3.33 -5.19 14.13
C ASP A 209 -2.32 -6.34 14.00
N ILE A 210 -2.20 -7.14 15.07
CA ILE A 210 -1.25 -8.23 15.19
C ILE A 210 -1.60 -9.33 14.20
N GLY A 211 -0.65 -9.68 13.35
CA GLY A 211 -0.90 -10.70 12.35
C GLY A 211 0.34 -11.15 11.60
N GLY A 212 0.09 -11.92 10.56
CA GLY A 212 1.08 -12.36 9.62
C GLY A 212 0.51 -12.56 8.23
N ALA A 213 1.37 -12.42 7.24
CA ALA A 213 1.04 -12.67 5.85
C ALA A 213 2.04 -13.62 5.21
N ALA A 214 1.54 -14.41 4.25
CA ALA A 214 2.34 -15.25 3.36
C ALA A 214 2.06 -14.83 1.93
N GLU A 215 3.11 -14.58 1.16
CA GLU A 215 3.03 -14.16 -0.24
C GLU A 215 3.80 -15.17 -1.10
N TRP A 216 3.15 -15.70 -2.10
CA TRP A 216 3.75 -16.64 -3.05
C TRP A 216 3.61 -16.11 -4.47
N GLU A 217 4.69 -16.15 -5.25
CA GLU A 217 4.73 -15.74 -6.64
C GLU A 217 5.38 -16.79 -7.51
N ARG A 218 4.80 -17.03 -8.68
CA ARG A 218 5.37 -17.85 -9.75
C ARG A 218 5.00 -17.30 -11.12
N GLY A 219 5.91 -16.58 -11.75
CA GLY A 219 5.65 -15.91 -13.02
C GLY A 219 4.49 -14.93 -12.91
N ALA A 220 3.43 -15.16 -13.68
CA ALA A 220 2.22 -14.31 -13.66
C ALA A 220 1.23 -14.65 -12.53
N LEU A 221 1.30 -15.86 -11.96
CA LEU A 221 0.41 -16.31 -10.89
C LEU A 221 1.00 -15.94 -9.53
N TYR A 222 0.14 -15.47 -8.62
CA TYR A 222 0.51 -15.22 -7.24
C TYR A 222 -0.64 -15.56 -6.29
N ALA A 223 -0.31 -15.75 -5.01
CA ALA A 223 -1.29 -15.93 -3.95
C ALA A 223 -0.78 -15.26 -2.67
N ASN A 224 -1.68 -14.57 -1.98
CA ASN A 224 -1.45 -13.96 -0.68
C ASN A 224 -2.39 -14.58 0.34
N GLY A 225 -1.90 -14.80 1.55
CA GLY A 225 -2.70 -15.25 2.68
C GLY A 225 -2.40 -14.36 3.88
N VAL A 226 -3.43 -13.93 4.59
CA VAL A 226 -3.34 -13.05 5.77
C VAL A 226 -4.09 -13.67 6.93
N VAL A 227 -3.52 -13.61 8.11
CA VAL A 227 -4.18 -13.94 9.37
C VAL A 227 -3.90 -12.84 10.38
N MET A 228 -4.95 -12.36 11.05
CA MET A 228 -4.81 -11.31 12.06
C MET A 228 -5.69 -11.61 13.28
N ASN A 229 -5.25 -11.19 14.46
CA ASN A 229 -6.08 -11.13 15.65
C ASN A 229 -6.43 -9.67 15.93
N ILE A 230 -7.70 -9.33 15.77
CA ILE A 230 -8.21 -7.98 15.93
C ILE A 230 -8.67 -7.77 17.37
N GLY A 231 -8.23 -6.67 17.97
CA GLY A 231 -8.56 -6.37 19.36
C GLY A 231 -10.03 -6.15 19.59
N GLU A 232 -10.64 -5.26 18.82
CA GLU A 232 -12.07 -4.97 18.88
C GLU A 232 -12.60 -4.61 17.50
N ASN A 233 -13.80 -5.07 17.18
CA ASN A 233 -14.60 -4.53 16.08
C ASN A 233 -15.51 -3.40 16.58
N ASP A 234 -16.36 -2.82 15.74
CA ASP A 234 -17.27 -1.72 16.10
C ASP A 234 -18.22 -2.05 17.25
N ALA A 235 -18.49 -3.34 17.49
CA ALA A 235 -19.33 -3.83 18.59
C ALA A 235 -18.52 -4.16 19.88
N GLY A 236 -17.18 -3.98 19.86
CA GLY A 236 -16.29 -4.22 21.01
C GLY A 236 -15.86 -5.68 21.19
N TYR A 237 -15.96 -6.50 20.15
CA TYR A 237 -15.58 -7.92 20.20
C TYR A 237 -14.25 -8.18 19.51
N ASN A 238 -13.39 -8.99 20.16
CA ASN A 238 -12.17 -9.52 19.57
C ASN A 238 -12.49 -10.64 18.58
N TYR A 239 -11.78 -10.71 17.45
CA TYR A 239 -11.94 -11.76 16.46
C TYR A 239 -10.64 -12.09 15.72
N ASN A 240 -10.61 -13.25 15.05
CA ASN A 240 -9.56 -13.59 14.11
C ASN A 240 -10.07 -13.36 12.69
N PHE A 241 -9.24 -12.70 11.91
CA PHE A 241 -9.46 -12.47 10.48
C PHE A 241 -8.59 -13.40 9.65
N TYR A 242 -9.13 -13.88 8.55
CA TYR A 242 -8.43 -14.67 7.53
C TYR A 242 -8.72 -14.10 6.14
N GLY A 243 -7.69 -13.74 5.40
CA GLY A 243 -7.79 -13.26 4.03
C GLY A 243 -6.99 -14.14 3.08
N VAL A 244 -7.52 -14.42 1.91
CA VAL A 244 -6.80 -15.12 0.83
C VAL A 244 -7.08 -14.43 -0.48
N GLU A 245 -6.02 -14.10 -1.22
CA GLU A 245 -6.10 -13.63 -2.59
C GLU A 245 -5.35 -14.58 -3.52
N ILE A 246 -5.96 -14.88 -4.67
CA ILE A 246 -5.29 -15.53 -5.80
C ILE A 246 -5.39 -14.59 -6.98
N GLY A 247 -4.24 -14.19 -7.50
CA GLY A 247 -4.14 -13.23 -8.59
C GLY A 247 -3.36 -13.74 -9.80
N TYR A 248 -3.74 -13.25 -10.95
CA TYR A 248 -3.07 -13.49 -12.22
C TYR A 248 -2.76 -12.18 -12.94
N ARG A 249 -1.47 -11.91 -13.16
CA ARG A 249 -0.99 -10.72 -13.88
C ARG A 249 -1.12 -10.96 -15.39
N LEU A 250 -1.91 -10.11 -16.03
CA LEU A 250 -2.17 -10.15 -17.48
C LEU A 250 -1.20 -9.21 -18.20
N THR A 251 -0.54 -9.72 -19.22
CA THR A 251 0.22 -8.89 -20.18
C THR A 251 -0.41 -9.08 -21.55
N THR A 252 -1.13 -8.06 -21.99
CA THR A 252 -1.83 -8.08 -23.28
C THR A 252 -1.17 -7.11 -24.26
N GLY A 253 -1.56 -7.16 -25.54
CA GLY A 253 -1.14 -6.15 -26.52
C GLY A 253 -1.66 -4.73 -26.22
N LEU A 254 -2.61 -4.58 -25.28
CA LEU A 254 -3.16 -3.30 -24.84
C LEU A 254 -2.45 -2.73 -23.60
N GLY A 255 -1.80 -3.58 -22.79
CA GLY A 255 -1.11 -3.18 -21.57
C GLY A 255 -1.11 -4.27 -20.51
N GLN A 256 -0.73 -3.88 -19.30
CA GLN A 256 -0.73 -4.75 -18.14
C GLN A 256 -2.07 -4.67 -17.41
N GLY A 257 -2.42 -5.73 -16.70
CA GLY A 257 -3.61 -5.80 -15.86
C GLY A 257 -3.50 -6.94 -14.85
N THR A 258 -4.45 -7.04 -13.94
CA THR A 258 -4.50 -8.09 -12.94
C THR A 258 -5.94 -8.52 -12.71
N CYS A 259 -6.15 -9.82 -12.56
CA CYS A 259 -7.42 -10.40 -12.13
C CYS A 259 -7.18 -11.10 -10.79
N ARG A 260 -8.03 -10.79 -9.78
CA ARG A 260 -7.91 -11.28 -8.40
C ARG A 260 -9.23 -11.87 -7.95
N ILE A 261 -9.14 -13.00 -7.24
CA ILE A 261 -10.25 -13.54 -6.44
C ILE A 261 -9.81 -13.46 -5.00
N ILE A 262 -10.62 -12.82 -4.18
CA ILE A 262 -10.33 -12.55 -2.77
C ILE A 262 -11.43 -13.19 -1.92
N TYR A 263 -11.02 -13.83 -0.83
CA TYR A 263 -11.88 -14.33 0.24
C TYR A 263 -11.47 -13.66 1.54
N GLU A 264 -12.45 -13.18 2.30
CA GLU A 264 -12.27 -12.68 3.66
C GLU A 264 -13.21 -13.45 4.59
N GLY A 265 -12.72 -13.79 5.77
CA GLY A 265 -13.47 -14.45 6.82
C GLY A 265 -13.10 -13.93 8.20
N GLY A 266 -14.08 -13.79 9.08
CA GLY A 266 -13.93 -13.43 10.48
C GLY A 266 -14.79 -14.33 11.36
N ASP A 267 -14.21 -14.78 12.48
CA ASP A 267 -14.87 -15.74 13.36
C ASP A 267 -15.77 -15.05 14.39
N ASN A 268 -16.91 -15.61 14.63
CA ASN A 268 -17.92 -15.51 15.71
C ASN A 268 -17.80 -14.24 16.63
N ALA A 269 -17.79 -13.07 16.03
CA ALA A 269 -17.66 -11.79 16.75
C ALA A 269 -18.59 -10.69 16.24
N PHE A 270 -19.36 -10.97 15.21
CA PHE A 270 -20.22 -10.00 14.55
C PHE A 270 -21.66 -10.21 15.02
N LEU A 271 -22.30 -9.18 15.56
CA LEU A 271 -23.68 -9.28 16.00
C LEU A 271 -24.59 -9.64 14.81
N ASN A 272 -25.58 -10.50 15.03
CA ASN A 272 -26.66 -10.70 14.09
C ASN A 272 -27.57 -9.44 14.01
N PRO A 273 -28.48 -9.31 13.04
CA PRO A 273 -29.33 -8.13 12.90
C PRO A 273 -30.18 -7.78 14.13
N ASP A 274 -30.55 -8.80 14.94
CA ASP A 274 -31.31 -8.61 16.17
C ASP A 274 -30.41 -8.22 17.38
N GLY A 275 -29.08 -8.21 17.23
CA GLY A 275 -28.13 -7.91 18.30
C GLY A 275 -28.08 -8.95 19.44
N THR A 276 -28.51 -10.20 19.18
CA THR A 276 -28.69 -11.22 20.22
C THR A 276 -27.69 -12.36 20.19
N THR A 277 -27.07 -12.64 19.04
CA THR A 277 -26.06 -13.69 18.84
C THR A 277 -24.86 -13.14 18.08
N LEU A 278 -23.74 -13.80 18.28
CA LEU A 278 -22.52 -13.53 17.51
C LEU A 278 -22.44 -14.54 16.36
N GLU A 279 -22.10 -14.04 15.19
CA GLU A 279 -22.03 -14.79 13.94
C GLU A 279 -20.62 -14.66 13.33
N ASP A 280 -20.27 -15.57 12.45
CA ASP A 280 -19.14 -15.44 11.54
C ASP A 280 -19.50 -14.42 10.44
N ARG A 281 -18.49 -13.84 9.81
CA ARG A 281 -18.68 -13.01 8.63
C ARG A 281 -17.77 -13.48 7.51
N THR A 282 -18.33 -13.65 6.30
CA THR A 282 -17.57 -14.05 5.13
C THR A 282 -17.96 -13.26 3.89
N ILE A 283 -16.96 -13.03 3.03
CA ILE A 283 -17.13 -12.37 1.75
C ILE A 283 -16.19 -12.95 0.70
N VAL A 284 -16.66 -12.99 -0.54
CA VAL A 284 -15.84 -13.29 -1.72
C VAL A 284 -16.01 -12.16 -2.72
N PHE A 285 -14.93 -11.68 -3.29
CA PHE A 285 -15.01 -10.72 -4.37
C PHE A 285 -13.96 -10.92 -5.46
N LEU A 286 -14.32 -10.48 -6.66
CA LEU A 286 -13.49 -10.40 -7.84
C LEU A 286 -13.03 -8.94 -7.99
N SER A 287 -11.74 -8.72 -8.17
CA SER A 287 -11.15 -7.42 -8.49
C SER A 287 -10.31 -7.53 -9.76
N VAL A 288 -10.58 -6.66 -10.72
CA VAL A 288 -9.90 -6.65 -12.00
C VAL A 288 -9.47 -5.23 -12.35
N ASP A 289 -8.24 -5.10 -12.82
CA ASP A 289 -7.76 -3.89 -13.48
C ASP A 289 -7.09 -4.23 -14.82
N GLN A 290 -7.13 -3.30 -15.77
CA GLN A 290 -6.51 -3.47 -17.07
C GLN A 290 -6.14 -2.12 -17.69
N GLN A 291 -4.89 -1.98 -18.07
CA GLN A 291 -4.43 -0.88 -18.90
C GLN A 291 -4.86 -1.07 -20.36
N LEU A 292 -5.45 -0.06 -20.97
CA LEU A 292 -5.89 -0.02 -22.36
C LEU A 292 -5.07 1.01 -23.15
N GLY A 293 -3.99 0.57 -23.76
CA GLY A 293 -3.03 1.45 -24.43
C GLY A 293 -2.18 2.21 -23.40
N LYS A 294 -1.85 3.48 -23.70
CA LYS A 294 -0.97 4.31 -22.85
C LYS A 294 -1.73 5.33 -22.00
N ILE A 295 -3.05 5.43 -22.16
CA ILE A 295 -3.81 6.57 -21.68
C ILE A 295 -4.92 6.11 -20.74
N VAL A 296 -5.56 4.98 -21.01
CA VAL A 296 -6.77 4.57 -20.27
C VAL A 296 -6.47 3.36 -19.40
N GLY A 297 -6.86 3.43 -18.15
CA GLY A 297 -7.01 2.31 -17.24
C GLY A 297 -8.49 2.03 -16.98
N VAL A 298 -8.85 0.78 -16.78
CA VAL A 298 -10.19 0.37 -16.37
C VAL A 298 -10.10 -0.58 -15.20
N TRP A 299 -11.11 -0.53 -14.32
CA TRP A 299 -11.17 -1.40 -13.17
C TRP A 299 -12.60 -1.80 -12.83
N MET A 300 -12.75 -2.90 -12.10
CA MET A 300 -14.04 -3.44 -11.69
C MET A 300 -13.87 -4.27 -10.41
N ARG A 301 -14.86 -4.19 -9.49
CA ARG A 301 -15.04 -5.11 -8.35
C ARG A 301 -16.45 -5.66 -8.35
N LEU A 302 -16.58 -6.97 -8.05
CA LEU A 302 -17.87 -7.65 -7.85
C LEU A 302 -17.74 -8.46 -6.56
N GLY A 303 -18.57 -8.19 -5.56
CA GLY A 303 -18.46 -8.79 -4.25
C GLY A 303 -19.79 -9.39 -3.75
N TRP A 304 -19.70 -10.48 -2.99
CA TRP A 304 -20.83 -11.19 -2.39
C TRP A 304 -20.43 -11.68 -1.00
N GLY A 305 -21.20 -11.29 0.01
CA GLY A 305 -21.06 -11.71 1.39
C GLY A 305 -22.23 -12.55 1.89
N ASP A 306 -22.06 -13.16 3.06
CA ASP A 306 -23.19 -13.73 3.79
C ASP A 306 -24.00 -12.62 4.51
N GLY A 307 -25.18 -12.97 4.99
CA GLY A 307 -26.08 -12.05 5.69
C GLY A 307 -26.42 -12.52 7.10
N ASP A 308 -25.62 -13.39 7.72
CA ASP A 308 -25.88 -13.90 9.07
C ASP A 308 -25.52 -12.81 10.10
N ALA A 309 -24.43 -12.11 9.91
CA ALA A 309 -24.07 -10.92 10.67
C ALA A 309 -24.86 -9.68 10.22
N ALA A 310 -24.99 -8.68 11.10
CA ALA A 310 -25.51 -7.36 10.76
C ALA A 310 -24.54 -6.65 9.82
N VAL A 311 -24.97 -6.40 8.60
CA VAL A 311 -24.16 -5.74 7.56
C VAL A 311 -25.00 -4.77 6.75
N ASP A 312 -24.39 -3.66 6.35
CA ASP A 312 -25.03 -2.64 5.50
C ASP A 312 -25.13 -3.08 4.04
N ALA A 313 -24.27 -4.00 3.61
CA ALA A 313 -24.33 -4.58 2.28
C ALA A 313 -23.68 -5.96 2.24
N THR A 314 -24.30 -6.90 1.54
CA THR A 314 -23.70 -8.18 1.16
C THR A 314 -23.14 -8.14 -0.26
N ASN A 315 -23.75 -7.36 -1.15
CA ASN A 315 -23.37 -7.30 -2.57
C ASN A 315 -22.67 -5.98 -2.93
N LEU A 316 -21.62 -6.06 -3.73
CA LEU A 316 -20.91 -4.93 -4.31
C LEU A 316 -20.78 -5.07 -5.82
N TYR A 317 -21.07 -3.99 -6.54
CA TYR A 317 -20.82 -3.84 -7.96
C TYR A 317 -20.18 -2.48 -8.18
N SER A 318 -18.87 -2.44 -8.45
CA SER A 318 -18.17 -1.18 -8.68
C SER A 318 -17.26 -1.27 -9.89
N GLY A 319 -16.93 -0.11 -10.46
CA GLY A 319 -16.01 -0.01 -11.57
C GLY A 319 -15.80 1.42 -12.01
N GLY A 320 -14.78 1.61 -12.82
CA GLY A 320 -14.41 2.93 -13.28
C GLY A 320 -13.32 2.94 -14.33
N ILE A 321 -12.93 4.15 -14.68
CA ILE A 321 -11.87 4.45 -15.63
C ILE A 321 -10.90 5.46 -15.04
N ASP A 322 -9.65 5.33 -15.41
CA ASP A 322 -8.59 6.32 -15.22
C ASP A 322 -8.09 6.78 -16.60
N ILE A 323 -7.90 8.08 -16.78
CA ILE A 323 -7.46 8.68 -18.04
C ILE A 323 -6.22 9.52 -17.78
N GLY A 324 -5.06 9.05 -18.24
CA GLY A 324 -3.79 9.77 -18.11
C GLY A 324 -3.72 11.01 -18.99
N GLY A 325 -3.02 12.03 -18.53
CA GLY A 325 -2.97 13.39 -19.08
C GLY A 325 -2.24 13.58 -20.42
N GLY A 326 -1.77 12.49 -21.04
CA GLY A 326 -1.11 12.55 -22.35
C GLY A 326 -1.86 13.33 -23.42
N PRO A 327 -3.20 13.18 -23.59
CA PRO A 327 -3.99 13.91 -24.58
C PRO A 327 -3.99 15.44 -24.45
N TRP A 328 -3.76 15.97 -23.27
CA TRP A 328 -3.67 17.44 -23.05
C TRP A 328 -2.25 17.90 -22.69
N GLY A 329 -1.24 17.04 -22.96
CA GLY A 329 0.18 17.39 -22.87
C GLY A 329 0.73 17.43 -21.44
N ARG A 330 0.05 16.83 -20.45
CA ARG A 330 0.43 16.76 -19.05
C ARG A 330 0.42 15.29 -18.60
N GLY A 331 1.46 14.54 -18.96
CA GLY A 331 1.54 13.08 -18.82
C GLY A 331 1.33 12.56 -17.38
N ASP A 332 1.64 13.37 -16.38
CA ASP A 332 1.58 13.01 -14.95
C ASP A 332 0.24 13.38 -14.29
N ASP A 333 -0.64 14.08 -15.03
CA ASP A 333 -2.02 14.30 -14.60
C ASP A 333 -2.88 13.09 -14.88
N ASN A 334 -3.98 12.94 -14.14
CA ASN A 334 -5.01 11.96 -14.47
C ASN A 334 -6.42 12.42 -14.07
N ILE A 335 -7.40 11.81 -14.72
CA ILE A 335 -8.83 11.93 -14.40
C ILE A 335 -9.34 10.54 -14.04
N GLY A 336 -9.92 10.37 -12.86
CA GLY A 336 -10.65 9.18 -12.49
C GLY A 336 -12.15 9.43 -12.52
N ILE A 337 -12.92 8.43 -12.97
CA ILE A 337 -14.38 8.39 -12.89
C ILE A 337 -14.77 7.01 -12.41
N GLY A 338 -15.49 6.92 -11.30
CA GLY A 338 -15.87 5.66 -10.66
C GLY A 338 -17.33 5.66 -10.24
N TYR A 339 -17.88 4.47 -10.15
CA TYR A 339 -19.22 4.22 -9.63
C TYR A 339 -19.23 2.95 -8.81
N ALA A 340 -19.94 2.98 -7.67
CA ALA A 340 -20.21 1.82 -6.82
C ALA A 340 -21.72 1.75 -6.53
N PHE A 341 -22.23 0.53 -6.54
CA PHE A 341 -23.56 0.17 -6.11
C PHE A 341 -23.45 -1.02 -5.16
N PHE A 342 -24.06 -0.92 -4.00
CA PHE A 342 -24.13 -2.02 -3.06
C PHE A 342 -25.49 -2.11 -2.40
N ASP A 343 -25.93 -3.35 -2.16
CA ASP A 343 -27.21 -3.72 -1.61
C ASP A 343 -27.15 -5.02 -0.79
N GLY A 344 -28.31 -5.54 -0.44
CA GLY A 344 -28.46 -6.83 0.25
C GLY A 344 -28.09 -6.78 1.74
N GLY A 345 -28.02 -5.58 2.34
CA GLY A 345 -27.85 -5.41 3.77
C GLY A 345 -29.05 -5.87 4.56
N ASN A 346 -28.89 -5.97 5.87
CA ASN A 346 -29.93 -6.41 6.82
C ASN A 346 -30.07 -5.48 8.05
N THR A 347 -29.42 -4.30 8.01
CA THR A 347 -29.48 -3.25 9.04
C THR A 347 -30.56 -2.20 8.77
N GLY A 348 -31.43 -2.42 7.77
CA GLY A 348 -32.44 -1.46 7.32
C GLY A 348 -31.97 -0.58 6.15
N LEU A 349 -30.70 -0.62 5.80
CA LEU A 349 -30.17 -0.01 4.58
C LEU A 349 -30.48 -0.91 3.38
N GLN A 350 -31.22 -0.38 2.40
CA GLN A 350 -31.61 -1.15 1.22
C GLN A 350 -30.54 -1.12 0.13
N ARG A 351 -29.96 0.05 -0.10
CA ARG A 351 -28.92 0.24 -1.12
C ARG A 351 -28.16 1.53 -0.93
N VAL A 352 -26.93 1.54 -1.43
CA VAL A 352 -26.13 2.75 -1.58
C VAL A 352 -25.58 2.83 -3.00
N LYS A 353 -25.58 4.04 -3.55
CA LYS A 353 -24.93 4.37 -4.81
C LYS A 353 -23.93 5.49 -4.56
N VAL A 354 -22.74 5.34 -5.10
CA VAL A 354 -21.69 6.35 -5.07
C VAL A 354 -21.18 6.56 -6.47
N ALA A 355 -21.07 7.81 -6.88
CA ALA A 355 -20.35 8.22 -8.08
C ALA A 355 -19.30 9.25 -7.71
N GLU A 356 -18.11 9.13 -8.23
CA GLU A 356 -17.00 10.07 -8.01
C GLU A 356 -16.30 10.39 -9.33
N ALA A 357 -15.91 11.64 -9.48
CA ALA A 357 -15.01 12.05 -10.54
C ALA A 357 -13.98 13.03 -9.98
N TYR A 358 -12.71 12.80 -10.29
CA TYR A 358 -11.62 13.67 -9.87
C TYR A 358 -10.70 14.04 -11.03
N TYR A 359 -10.04 15.18 -10.89
CA TYR A 359 -8.90 15.60 -11.71
C TYR A 359 -7.70 15.86 -10.81
N ARG A 360 -6.65 15.03 -10.95
CA ARG A 360 -5.38 15.20 -10.27
C ARG A 360 -4.41 15.96 -11.17
N LEU A 361 -4.02 17.14 -10.73
CA LEU A 361 -3.04 18.02 -11.34
C LEU A 361 -1.68 17.79 -10.69
N ALA A 362 -0.77 17.07 -11.33
CA ALA A 362 0.60 16.93 -10.88
C ALA A 362 1.38 18.22 -11.11
N MET A 363 1.76 18.90 -10.03
CA MET A 363 2.54 20.14 -10.10
C MET A 363 4.03 19.86 -10.31
N ASN A 364 4.52 18.77 -9.74
CA ASN A 364 5.87 18.24 -9.89
C ASN A 364 5.89 16.79 -9.33
N ASP A 365 7.08 16.18 -9.26
CA ASP A 365 7.29 14.78 -8.86
C ASP A 365 6.84 14.44 -7.41
N TRP A 366 6.62 15.44 -6.57
CA TRP A 366 6.31 15.26 -5.15
C TRP A 366 5.07 16.03 -4.69
N PHE A 367 4.43 16.86 -5.52
CA PHE A 367 3.26 17.65 -5.13
C PHE A 367 2.17 17.62 -6.19
N ALA A 368 0.95 17.29 -5.76
CA ALA A 368 -0.25 17.30 -6.60
C ALA A 368 -1.42 17.99 -5.92
N LEU A 369 -2.31 18.54 -6.74
CA LEU A 369 -3.63 19.07 -6.34
C LEU A 369 -4.72 18.26 -7.03
N THR A 370 -5.77 17.90 -6.30
CA THR A 370 -6.92 17.19 -6.85
C THR A 370 -8.18 18.01 -6.61
N ALA A 371 -8.98 18.19 -7.66
CA ALA A 371 -10.37 18.63 -7.56
C ALA A 371 -11.25 17.37 -7.67
N ASP A 372 -12.24 17.26 -6.80
CA ASP A 372 -13.07 16.09 -6.62
C ASP A 372 -14.54 16.46 -6.52
N VAL A 373 -15.41 15.63 -7.08
CA VAL A 373 -16.87 15.71 -6.94
C VAL A 373 -17.44 14.32 -6.76
N GLN A 374 -18.27 14.16 -5.75
CA GLN A 374 -18.94 12.93 -5.40
C GLN A 374 -20.45 13.13 -5.34
N TYR A 375 -21.19 12.07 -5.64
CA TYR A 375 -22.62 11.95 -5.37
C TYR A 375 -22.88 10.64 -4.67
N GLN A 376 -23.59 10.66 -3.56
CA GLN A 376 -23.99 9.48 -2.81
C GLN A 376 -25.50 9.49 -2.57
N ASP A 377 -26.16 8.33 -2.76
CA ASP A 377 -27.60 8.10 -2.58
C ASP A 377 -27.78 6.87 -1.67
N ASN A 378 -28.29 7.09 -0.45
CA ASN A 378 -28.60 6.05 0.53
C ASN A 378 -30.12 5.87 0.59
N THR A 379 -30.61 4.67 0.33
CA THR A 379 -32.04 4.31 0.40
C THR A 379 -32.26 3.30 1.52
N TYR A 380 -33.26 3.53 2.36
CA TYR A 380 -33.62 2.68 3.50
C TYR A 380 -34.94 1.93 3.26
N GLU A 381 -35.16 0.76 3.91
CA GLU A 381 -36.35 -0.07 3.73
C GLU A 381 -37.59 0.52 4.37
N TYR A 382 -37.44 1.21 5.49
CA TYR A 382 -38.54 1.78 6.28
C TYR A 382 -38.35 3.28 6.40
N VAL A 383 -39.14 4.00 5.62
CA VAL A 383 -39.20 5.44 5.66
C VAL A 383 -40.34 5.86 6.59
N GLU A 384 -40.06 6.02 7.89
CA GLU A 384 -40.83 6.94 8.69
C GLU A 384 -40.28 8.34 8.43
N ASP A 385 -40.99 9.10 7.60
CA ASP A 385 -40.70 10.50 7.26
C ASP A 385 -39.22 10.84 6.94
N GLY A 386 -38.74 10.46 5.75
CA GLY A 386 -37.59 11.11 5.13
C GLY A 386 -36.22 10.62 5.55
N THR A 387 -36.01 9.32 5.64
CA THR A 387 -34.68 8.74 5.95
C THR A 387 -33.80 8.53 4.72
N ASP A 388 -34.36 8.50 3.51
CA ASP A 388 -33.54 8.52 2.30
C ASP A 388 -32.77 9.84 2.21
N ILE A 389 -31.47 9.74 1.99
CA ILE A 389 -30.57 10.89 1.88
C ILE A 389 -29.68 10.75 0.67
N ASP A 390 -29.62 11.79 -0.13
CA ASP A 390 -28.61 11.94 -1.15
C ASP A 390 -27.82 13.24 -0.95
N ALA A 391 -26.56 13.23 -1.34
CA ALA A 391 -25.70 14.40 -1.20
C ALA A 391 -24.71 14.52 -2.35
N TRP A 392 -24.44 15.78 -2.69
CA TRP A 392 -23.28 16.17 -3.47
C TRP A 392 -22.15 16.59 -2.54
N THR A 393 -20.95 16.06 -2.78
CA THR A 393 -19.74 16.46 -2.06
C THR A 393 -18.72 17.02 -3.06
N TRP A 394 -18.24 18.22 -2.81
CA TRP A 394 -17.15 18.85 -3.56
C TRP A 394 -15.90 18.87 -2.71
N GLY A 395 -14.79 18.38 -3.25
CA GLY A 395 -13.52 18.25 -2.57
C GLY A 395 -12.36 18.93 -3.27
N MET A 396 -11.43 19.42 -2.49
CA MET A 396 -10.06 19.72 -2.93
C MET A 396 -9.07 19.02 -2.03
N ARG A 397 -8.11 18.33 -2.62
CA ARG A 397 -7.04 17.61 -1.90
C ARG A 397 -5.69 18.09 -2.41
N ALA A 398 -4.77 18.40 -1.49
CA ALA A 398 -3.36 18.66 -1.76
C ALA A 398 -2.54 17.53 -1.18
N VAL A 399 -1.62 16.96 -1.95
CA VAL A 399 -0.78 15.81 -1.53
C VAL A 399 0.68 16.12 -1.80
N VAL A 400 1.49 15.86 -0.80
CA VAL A 400 2.96 15.81 -0.89
C VAL A 400 3.41 14.38 -0.61
N GLU A 401 4.10 13.76 -1.58
CA GLU A 401 4.75 12.46 -1.45
C GLU A 401 6.28 12.68 -1.39
N PHE A 402 7.01 12.01 -0.50
CA PHE A 402 8.45 12.17 -0.34
C PHE A 402 9.18 10.87 0.00
#